data_f640b8e69808f91a82f547bc4f2d0d2e
#
_entry.id   f640b8e69808f91a82f547bc4f2d0d2e
#
_cell.length_a   1.000
_cell.length_b   1.000
_cell.length_c   1.000
_cell.angle_alpha   90.00
_cell.angle_beta   90.00
_cell.angle_gamma   90.00
#
_symmetry.space_group_name_H-M   'P 1'
#
loop_
_entity.id
_entity.type
_entity.pdbx_description
1 polymer ?
#
loop_
_entity_poly.entity_id
_entity_poly.type
_entity_poly.pdbx_seq_one_letter_code
_entity_poly.pdbx_strand_id
1 'polypeptide(L)'
;MAALMGIQSVFVLTHDSIALGEDGPTHQPIETTMALRLIPNVSVIRPADALETATAWQQACLNKHKPTCLLLSRQKLTVLHDYAATIHENAHKGAYVLSPAKNEAKAVLIGTGSEVHLALAAQAKLAEEALTLALYLCLAGMLLMLKAMSIKKAFCLQA
;
A
#
# COMPACT_ATOMS: atom_id res chain seq x y z
N MET A 1 8.90 -21.93 -5.08
CA MET A 1 9.95 -22.28 -6.06
C MET A 1 10.56 -21.02 -6.67
N ALA A 2 9.82 -20.13 -7.34
CA ALA A 2 10.37 -18.91 -7.97
C ALA A 2 11.27 -18.07 -7.02
N ALA A 3 10.85 -17.91 -5.77
CA ALA A 3 11.62 -17.18 -4.75
C ALA A 3 12.96 -17.85 -4.42
N LEU A 4 12.98 -19.19 -4.28
CA LEU A 4 14.21 -19.96 -4.04
C LEU A 4 15.17 -19.92 -5.24
N MET A 5 14.62 -19.91 -6.45
CA MET A 5 15.40 -19.85 -7.68
C MET A 5 15.89 -18.43 -8.00
N GLY A 6 15.38 -17.39 -7.31
CA GLY A 6 15.74 -16.01 -7.56
C GLY A 6 15.34 -15.52 -8.97
N ILE A 7 14.29 -16.08 -9.57
CA ILE A 7 13.86 -15.74 -10.93
C ILE A 7 12.82 -14.65 -10.94
N GLN A 8 12.88 -13.83 -11.95
CA GLN A 8 11.85 -12.84 -12.24
C GLN A 8 10.57 -13.53 -12.68
N SER A 9 9.50 -13.35 -11.92
CA SER A 9 8.15 -13.80 -12.27
C SER A 9 7.16 -12.79 -11.70
N VAL A 10 6.10 -12.50 -12.43
CA VAL A 10 5.02 -11.61 -11.96
C VAL A 10 3.77 -12.46 -11.77
N PHE A 11 3.29 -12.52 -10.53
CA PHE A 11 2.04 -13.17 -10.17
C PHE A 11 0.97 -12.08 -9.96
N VAL A 12 -0.04 -12.09 -10.80
CA VAL A 12 -1.17 -11.16 -10.70
C VAL A 12 -2.31 -11.88 -10.00
N LEU A 13 -2.63 -11.43 -8.79
CA LEU A 13 -3.66 -12.01 -7.92
C LEU A 13 -4.75 -10.97 -7.71
N THR A 14 -5.91 -11.22 -8.28
CA THR A 14 -7.11 -10.38 -8.06
C THR A 14 -7.86 -10.83 -6.81
N HIS A 15 -8.87 -10.06 -6.37
CA HIS A 15 -9.64 -10.34 -5.17
C HIS A 15 -8.78 -10.21 -3.90
N ASP A 16 -8.20 -9.03 -3.69
CA ASP A 16 -7.18 -8.76 -2.68
C ASP A 16 -7.71 -8.59 -1.25
N SER A 17 -9.04 -8.52 -1.07
CA SER A 17 -9.66 -8.22 0.23
C SER A 17 -11.07 -8.78 0.37
N ILE A 18 -11.64 -8.60 1.57
CA ILE A 18 -13.03 -8.95 1.87
C ILE A 18 -14.05 -8.01 1.21
N ALA A 19 -13.63 -6.87 0.67
CA ALA A 19 -14.50 -5.88 0.02
C ALA A 19 -14.90 -6.28 -1.42
N LEU A 20 -14.98 -7.56 -1.66
CA LEU A 20 -15.22 -8.16 -2.96
C LEU A 20 -16.69 -8.07 -3.42
N GLY A 21 -17.64 -8.18 -2.49
CA GLY A 21 -19.06 -8.16 -2.79
C GLY A 21 -19.68 -9.55 -2.93
N GLU A 22 -20.38 -9.78 -4.03
CA GLU A 22 -21.30 -10.91 -4.26
C GLU A 22 -20.68 -12.30 -4.44
N ASP A 23 -19.37 -12.40 -4.71
CA ASP A 23 -18.71 -13.70 -4.92
C ASP A 23 -18.60 -14.53 -3.61
N GLY A 24 -18.81 -13.90 -2.47
CA GLY A 24 -18.91 -14.55 -1.17
C GLY A 24 -17.57 -14.96 -0.55
N PRO A 25 -17.60 -15.67 0.59
CA PRO A 25 -16.44 -15.90 1.45
C PRO A 25 -15.34 -16.76 0.80
N THR A 26 -15.64 -17.55 -0.21
CA THR A 26 -14.63 -18.35 -0.94
C THR A 26 -13.65 -17.50 -1.75
N HIS A 27 -13.98 -16.24 -2.00
CA HIS A 27 -13.18 -15.30 -2.77
C HIS A 27 -12.73 -14.08 -1.93
N GLN A 28 -12.89 -14.14 -0.61
CA GLN A 28 -12.56 -13.07 0.33
C GLN A 28 -11.30 -13.44 1.14
N PRO A 29 -10.08 -13.16 0.63
CA PRO A 29 -8.86 -13.49 1.34
C PRO A 29 -8.68 -12.63 2.59
N ILE A 30 -8.22 -13.24 3.67
CA ILE A 30 -7.88 -12.59 4.94
C ILE A 30 -6.37 -12.73 5.20
N GLU A 31 -5.90 -13.96 5.29
CA GLU A 31 -4.52 -14.30 5.64
C GLU A 31 -3.56 -14.35 4.44
N THR A 32 -4.07 -14.45 3.22
CA THR A 32 -3.27 -14.70 2.01
C THR A 32 -2.20 -13.63 1.77
N THR A 33 -2.52 -12.36 1.96
CA THR A 33 -1.56 -11.25 1.81
C THR A 33 -0.39 -11.39 2.79
N MET A 34 -0.68 -11.72 4.06
CA MET A 34 0.37 -11.91 5.07
C MET A 34 1.17 -13.17 4.79
N ALA A 35 0.54 -14.27 4.38
CA ALA A 35 1.22 -15.49 4.00
C ALA A 35 2.23 -15.25 2.87
N LEU A 36 1.87 -14.50 1.83
CA LEU A 36 2.78 -14.11 0.75
C LEU A 36 3.93 -13.24 1.25
N ARG A 37 3.67 -12.29 2.17
CA ARG A 37 4.69 -11.42 2.75
C ARG A 37 5.71 -12.16 3.62
N LEU A 38 5.32 -13.28 4.21
CA LEU A 38 6.21 -14.13 5.02
C LEU A 38 7.16 -14.98 4.18
N ILE A 39 6.91 -15.15 2.88
CA ILE A 39 7.81 -15.92 2.01
C ILE A 39 9.08 -15.11 1.74
N PRO A 40 10.26 -15.62 2.12
CA PRO A 40 11.51 -14.94 1.83
C PRO A 40 11.71 -14.72 0.33
N ASN A 41 12.31 -13.61 -0.04
CA ASN A 41 12.64 -13.26 -1.42
C ASN A 41 11.40 -13.12 -2.35
N VAL A 42 10.23 -12.78 -1.82
CA VAL A 42 9.04 -12.39 -2.59
C VAL A 42 8.77 -10.91 -2.39
N SER A 43 8.54 -10.18 -3.47
CA SER A 43 8.01 -8.81 -3.42
C SER A 43 6.49 -8.86 -3.49
N VAL A 44 5.80 -8.26 -2.54
CA VAL A 44 4.34 -8.20 -2.50
C VAL A 44 3.91 -6.75 -2.57
N ILE A 45 3.17 -6.40 -3.62
CA ILE A 45 2.73 -5.03 -3.89
C ILE A 45 1.20 -5.04 -3.97
N ARG A 46 0.55 -4.15 -3.21
CA ARG A 46 -0.90 -4.00 -3.16
C ARG A 46 -1.27 -2.54 -3.44
N PRO A 47 -1.46 -2.18 -4.73
CA PRO A 47 -1.73 -0.81 -5.14
C PRO A 47 -3.15 -0.36 -4.76
N ALA A 48 -3.30 0.94 -4.47
CA ALA A 48 -4.55 1.55 -4.07
C ALA A 48 -5.43 1.97 -5.25
N ASP A 49 -4.84 2.23 -6.42
CA ASP A 49 -5.54 2.70 -7.60
C ASP A 49 -4.79 2.37 -8.90
N ALA A 50 -5.27 2.90 -10.03
CA ALA A 50 -4.64 2.69 -11.34
C ALA A 50 -3.25 3.31 -11.45
N LEU A 51 -2.99 4.46 -10.82
CA LEU A 51 -1.69 5.13 -10.86
C LEU A 51 -0.62 4.32 -10.13
N GLU A 52 -0.96 3.84 -8.94
CA GLU A 52 -0.07 2.94 -8.20
C GLU A 52 0.10 1.59 -8.90
N THR A 53 -0.95 1.08 -9.56
CA THR A 53 -0.88 -0.15 -10.35
C THR A 53 0.14 -0.03 -11.48
N ALA A 54 0.18 1.10 -12.19
CA ALA A 54 1.19 1.35 -13.22
C ALA A 54 2.61 1.33 -12.64
N THR A 55 2.82 1.98 -11.51
CA THR A 55 4.12 1.96 -10.80
C THR A 55 4.47 0.55 -10.30
N ALA A 56 3.49 -0.21 -9.81
CA ALA A 56 3.68 -1.58 -9.36
C ALA A 56 4.14 -2.51 -10.49
N TRP A 57 3.54 -2.38 -11.68
CA TRP A 57 4.00 -3.08 -12.88
C TRP A 57 5.41 -2.70 -13.29
N GLN A 58 5.72 -1.40 -13.29
CA GLN A 58 7.09 -0.94 -13.56
C GLN A 58 8.10 -1.57 -12.61
N GLN A 59 7.82 -1.57 -11.31
CA GLN A 59 8.68 -2.21 -10.31
C GLN A 59 8.80 -3.72 -10.53
N ALA A 60 7.71 -4.42 -10.85
CA ALA A 60 7.72 -5.85 -11.13
C ALA A 60 8.59 -6.19 -12.35
N CYS A 61 8.53 -5.37 -13.42
CA CYS A 61 9.35 -5.54 -14.62
C CYS A 61 10.84 -5.23 -14.36
N LEU A 62 11.15 -4.33 -13.46
CA LEU A 62 12.54 -3.98 -13.10
C LEU A 62 13.17 -4.97 -12.12
N ASN A 63 12.36 -5.73 -11.40
CA ASN A 63 12.81 -6.65 -10.36
C ASN A 63 13.35 -7.96 -10.94
N LYS A 64 14.64 -8.00 -11.26
CA LYS A 64 15.29 -9.10 -12.00
C LYS A 64 15.58 -10.36 -11.18
N HIS A 65 15.63 -10.25 -9.84
CA HIS A 65 16.23 -11.29 -8.98
C HIS A 65 15.26 -11.92 -7.99
N LYS A 66 13.96 -11.59 -8.08
CA LYS A 66 12.92 -12.18 -7.24
C LYS A 66 11.54 -12.04 -7.88
N PRO A 67 10.60 -12.94 -7.55
CA PRO A 67 9.23 -12.83 -8.00
C PRO A 67 8.52 -11.65 -7.33
N THR A 68 7.54 -11.08 -8.04
CA THR A 68 6.67 -10.02 -7.55
C THR A 68 5.21 -10.49 -7.62
N CYS A 69 4.50 -10.39 -6.51
CA CYS A 69 3.05 -10.61 -6.43
C CYS A 69 2.35 -9.24 -6.46
N LEU A 70 1.51 -9.01 -7.46
CA LEU A 70 0.62 -7.86 -7.56
C LEU A 70 -0.76 -8.27 -7.04
N LEU A 71 -1.17 -7.70 -5.91
CA LEU A 71 -2.47 -7.95 -5.29
C LEU A 71 -3.44 -6.86 -5.72
N LEU A 72 -4.38 -7.21 -6.59
CA LEU A 72 -5.29 -6.25 -7.22
C LEU A 72 -6.71 -6.41 -6.69
N SER A 73 -7.41 -5.29 -6.53
CA SER A 73 -8.80 -5.25 -6.11
C SER A 73 -9.73 -5.77 -7.20
N ARG A 74 -10.82 -6.45 -6.80
CA ARG A 74 -11.91 -6.88 -7.69
C ARG A 74 -12.87 -5.73 -7.98
N GLN A 75 -13.19 -4.97 -6.96
CA GLN A 75 -14.12 -3.84 -7.04
C GLN A 75 -13.49 -2.64 -7.75
N LYS A 76 -14.33 -1.77 -8.29
CA LYS A 76 -13.90 -0.49 -8.86
C LYS A 76 -13.39 0.43 -7.76
N LEU A 77 -12.23 1.02 -7.98
CA LEU A 77 -11.64 2.05 -7.13
C LEU A 77 -11.53 3.36 -7.90
N THR A 78 -11.75 4.46 -7.21
CA THR A 78 -11.57 5.81 -7.78
C THR A 78 -10.09 6.08 -7.97
N VAL A 79 -9.71 6.66 -9.11
CA VAL A 79 -8.33 7.08 -9.34
C VAL A 79 -8.04 8.34 -8.52
N LEU A 80 -6.92 8.34 -7.83
CA LEU A 80 -6.49 9.40 -6.92
C LEU A 80 -5.79 10.54 -7.69
N HIS A 81 -6.50 11.16 -8.63
CA HIS A 81 -5.96 12.20 -9.53
C HIS A 81 -5.32 13.37 -8.78
N ASP A 82 -5.91 13.81 -7.68
CA ASP A 82 -5.40 14.93 -6.87
C ASP A 82 -4.03 14.62 -6.25
N TYR A 83 -3.67 13.35 -6.13
CA TYR A 83 -2.40 12.87 -5.59
C TYR A 83 -1.45 12.32 -6.66
N ALA A 84 -1.76 12.48 -7.94
CA ALA A 84 -1.02 11.86 -9.04
C ALA A 84 0.49 12.21 -9.01
N ALA A 85 0.83 13.48 -8.75
CA ALA A 85 2.23 13.91 -8.64
C ALA A 85 2.95 13.22 -7.47
N THR A 86 2.31 13.16 -6.29
CA THR A 86 2.84 12.51 -5.09
C THR A 86 3.04 11.02 -5.31
N ILE A 87 2.08 10.34 -5.95
CA ILE A 87 2.14 8.92 -6.30
C ILE A 87 3.29 8.67 -7.26
N HIS A 88 3.36 9.42 -8.36
CA HIS A 88 4.41 9.27 -9.37
C HIS A 88 5.82 9.42 -8.78
N GLU A 89 6.01 10.41 -7.90
CA GLU A 89 7.30 10.66 -7.27
C GLU A 89 7.69 9.63 -6.20
N ASN A 90 6.70 9.05 -5.49
CA ASN A 90 7.00 8.35 -4.24
C ASN A 90 6.59 6.87 -4.22
N ALA A 91 5.68 6.41 -5.07
CA ALA A 91 5.16 5.04 -5.01
C ALA A 91 6.28 3.98 -5.12
N HIS A 92 7.33 4.23 -5.89
CA HIS A 92 8.48 3.34 -6.00
C HIS A 92 9.25 3.13 -4.69
N LYS A 93 9.05 3.99 -3.68
CA LYS A 93 9.68 3.87 -2.35
C LYS A 93 9.00 2.82 -1.46
N GLY A 94 7.84 2.30 -1.87
CA GLY A 94 7.08 1.24 -1.18
C GLY A 94 6.23 1.71 0.00
N ALA A 95 6.53 2.85 0.61
CA ALA A 95 5.71 3.55 1.58
C ALA A 95 6.04 5.04 1.55
N TYR A 96 5.02 5.89 1.60
CA TYR A 96 5.18 7.35 1.52
C TYR A 96 3.99 8.09 2.12
N VAL A 97 4.16 9.38 2.38
CA VAL A 97 3.06 10.26 2.80
C VAL A 97 2.24 10.60 1.57
N LEU A 98 0.99 10.14 1.53
CA LEU A 98 0.05 10.50 0.47
C LEU A 98 -0.61 11.85 0.73
N SER A 99 -1.10 12.05 1.96
CA SER A 99 -1.77 13.26 2.39
C SER A 99 -1.14 13.75 3.70
N PRO A 100 -0.35 14.85 3.66
CA PRO A 100 0.25 15.39 4.87
C PRO A 100 -0.79 16.03 5.79
N ALA A 101 -0.47 16.12 7.06
CA ALA A 101 -1.25 16.89 8.02
C ALA A 101 -1.18 18.39 7.69
N LYS A 102 -2.30 19.11 7.86
CA LYS A 102 -2.34 20.58 7.67
C LYS A 102 -1.61 21.35 8.76
N ASN A 103 -1.55 20.77 9.96
CA ASN A 103 -0.86 21.30 11.13
C ASN A 103 -0.02 20.18 11.75
N GLU A 104 0.43 20.34 13.00
CA GLU A 104 1.11 19.27 13.72
C GLU A 104 0.25 18.00 13.78
N ALA A 105 0.80 16.89 13.31
CA ALA A 105 0.07 15.64 13.25
C ALA A 105 -0.01 14.99 14.64
N LYS A 106 -1.21 14.83 15.17
CA LYS A 106 -1.45 14.15 16.46
C LYS A 106 -1.44 12.62 16.34
N ALA A 107 -1.71 12.10 15.14
CA ALA A 107 -1.66 10.66 14.84
C ALA A 107 -1.41 10.42 13.35
N VAL A 108 -1.23 9.15 12.99
CA VAL A 108 -0.95 8.70 11.63
C VAL A 108 -1.96 7.62 11.24
N LEU A 109 -2.57 7.78 10.08
CA LEU A 109 -3.32 6.71 9.42
C LEU A 109 -2.40 6.00 8.43
N ILE A 110 -2.47 4.67 8.38
CA ILE A 110 -1.71 3.86 7.42
C ILE A 110 -2.72 3.03 6.63
N GLY A 111 -2.70 3.19 5.31
CA GLY A 111 -3.56 2.45 4.38
C GLY A 111 -2.75 1.70 3.33
N THR A 112 -3.32 0.64 2.77
CA THR A 112 -2.76 -0.13 1.65
C THR A 112 -3.90 -0.64 0.77
N GLY A 113 -3.71 -0.68 -0.54
CA GLY A 113 -4.74 -1.16 -1.47
C GLY A 113 -6.04 -0.35 -1.35
N SER A 114 -7.17 -1.04 -1.41
CA SER A 114 -8.51 -0.42 -1.35
C SER A 114 -8.79 0.39 -0.08
N GLU A 115 -8.14 0.07 1.04
CA GLU A 115 -8.34 0.74 2.32
C GLU A 115 -7.76 2.16 2.36
N VAL A 116 -6.95 2.56 1.39
CA VAL A 116 -6.43 3.94 1.26
C VAL A 116 -7.57 4.94 1.10
N HIS A 117 -8.59 4.61 0.30
CA HIS A 117 -9.77 5.47 0.13
C HIS A 117 -10.55 5.66 1.43
N LEU A 118 -10.66 4.59 2.22
CA LEU A 118 -11.29 4.65 3.54
C LEU A 118 -10.48 5.53 4.51
N ALA A 119 -9.16 5.40 4.47
CA ALA A 119 -8.27 6.21 5.30
C ALA A 119 -8.29 7.70 4.92
N LEU A 120 -8.39 8.04 3.63
CA LEU A 120 -8.60 9.42 3.16
C LEU A 120 -9.94 9.99 3.67
N ALA A 121 -11.02 9.20 3.57
CA ALA A 121 -12.33 9.62 4.06
C ALA A 121 -12.32 9.81 5.58
N ALA A 122 -11.64 8.94 6.32
CA ALA A 122 -11.47 9.06 7.76
C ALA A 122 -10.65 10.32 8.13
N GLN A 123 -9.55 10.59 7.41
CA GLN A 123 -8.76 11.81 7.61
C GLN A 123 -9.61 13.07 7.43
N ALA A 124 -10.44 13.11 6.39
CA ALA A 124 -11.32 14.26 6.13
C ALA A 124 -12.33 14.48 7.26
N LYS A 125 -13.00 13.42 7.73
CA LYS A 125 -13.96 13.51 8.84
C LYS A 125 -13.31 13.93 10.15
N LEU A 126 -12.15 13.37 10.47
CA LEU A 126 -11.43 13.72 11.72
C LEU A 126 -10.88 15.15 11.68
N ALA A 127 -10.58 15.68 10.49
CA ALA A 127 -10.19 17.08 10.34
C ALA A 127 -11.35 18.04 10.66
N GLU A 128 -12.61 17.65 10.43
CA GLU A 128 -13.81 18.42 10.84
C GLU A 128 -13.92 18.50 12.37
N GLU A 129 -13.45 17.47 13.08
CA GLU A 129 -13.40 17.39 14.54
C GLU A 129 -12.12 18.03 15.13
N ALA A 130 -11.38 18.83 14.34
CA ALA A 130 -10.11 19.47 14.70
C ALA A 130 -8.98 18.47 15.06
N LEU A 131 -9.09 17.22 14.66
CA LEU A 131 -8.05 16.23 14.82
C LEU A 131 -7.15 16.17 13.56
N THR A 132 -5.90 16.56 13.69
CA THR A 132 -4.98 16.63 12.58
C THR A 132 -4.21 15.32 12.42
N LEU A 133 -4.33 14.68 11.26
CA LEU A 133 -3.74 13.38 10.96
C LEU A 133 -2.92 13.45 9.67
N ALA A 134 -1.80 12.72 9.64
CA ALA A 134 -1.08 12.42 8.40
C ALA A 134 -1.49 11.05 7.87
N LEU A 135 -1.66 10.92 6.55
CA LEU A 135 -1.95 9.65 5.90
C LEU A 135 -0.71 9.12 5.19
N TYR A 136 -0.28 7.93 5.60
CA TYR A 136 0.75 7.16 4.93
C TYR A 136 0.12 6.05 4.08
N LEU A 137 0.56 5.97 2.85
CA LEU A 137 0.24 4.87 1.97
C LEU A 137 1.37 3.84 2.03
N CYS A 138 1.02 2.55 2.14
CA CYS A 138 1.96 1.46 2.17
C CYS A 138 1.71 0.50 0.99
N LEU A 139 2.51 0.62 -0.06
CA LEU A 139 2.42 -0.20 -1.26
C LEU A 139 3.04 -1.60 -1.04
N ALA A 140 4.17 -1.68 -0.33
CA ALA A 140 4.92 -2.92 -0.11
C ALA A 140 5.19 -3.16 1.38
N GLY A 141 4.47 -4.12 1.96
CA GLY A 141 4.40 -4.31 3.42
C GLY A 141 5.70 -4.61 4.17
N MET A 142 6.76 -5.11 3.53
CA MET A 142 8.02 -5.46 4.20
C MET A 142 8.95 -4.26 4.40
N LEU A 143 8.81 -3.21 3.58
CA LEU A 143 9.59 -1.99 3.73
C LEU A 143 9.11 -1.14 4.92
N LEU A 144 7.90 -1.42 5.42
CA LEU A 144 7.31 -0.71 6.55
C LEU A 144 8.06 -0.96 7.87
N MET A 145 8.58 -2.18 8.09
CA MET A 145 9.35 -2.46 9.31
C MET A 145 10.67 -1.68 9.37
N LEU A 146 11.36 -1.53 8.24
CA LEU A 146 12.62 -0.76 8.19
C LEU A 146 12.37 0.75 8.19
N LYS A 147 11.27 1.22 7.57
CA LYS A 147 10.90 2.65 7.56
C LYS A 147 10.08 3.08 8.77
N ALA A 148 9.36 2.19 9.44
CA ALA A 148 8.74 2.49 10.73
C ALA A 148 9.79 2.87 11.79
N MET A 149 11.01 2.33 11.71
CA MET A 149 12.13 2.82 12.51
C MET A 149 12.57 4.24 12.11
N SER A 150 12.48 4.60 10.82
CA SER A 150 12.76 5.96 10.33
C SER A 150 11.61 6.93 10.64
N ILE A 151 10.36 6.45 10.60
CA ILE A 151 9.15 7.21 10.99
C ILE A 151 9.17 7.47 12.51
N LYS A 152 9.57 6.49 13.34
CA LYS A 152 9.82 6.73 14.77
C LYS A 152 10.86 7.82 15.01
N LYS A 153 11.93 7.85 14.21
CA LYS A 153 12.92 8.93 14.30
C LYS A 153 12.36 10.29 13.90
N ALA A 154 11.55 10.35 12.85
CA ALA A 154 10.89 11.61 12.44
C ALA A 154 9.84 12.08 13.45
N PHE A 155 9.17 11.15 14.15
CA PHE A 155 8.17 11.46 15.19
C PHE A 155 8.80 11.78 16.56
N CYS A 156 9.91 11.12 16.92
CA CYS A 156 10.65 11.37 18.17
C CYS A 156 11.60 12.57 18.13
N LEU A 157 11.87 13.14 16.95
CA LEU A 157 12.71 14.34 16.80
C LEU A 157 11.91 15.65 16.88
N GLN A 158 10.57 15.57 17.05
CA GLN A 158 9.67 16.72 17.23
C GLN A 158 8.99 16.78 18.61
N ALA A 159 9.43 15.97 19.58
CA ALA A 159 8.96 16.01 20.97
C ALA A 159 10.02 16.64 21.88
#